data_89dc0a19d44892e61ab6d48ce9f8deb8
#
_entry.id   89dc0a19d44892e61ab6d48ce9f8deb8
#
_cell.length_a   1.000
_cell.length_b   1.000
_cell.length_c   1.000
_cell.angle_alpha   90.00
_cell.angle_beta   90.00
_cell.angle_gamma   90.00
#
_symmetry.space_group_name_H-M   'P 1'
#
loop_
_entity.id
_entity.type
_entity.pdbx_description
1 polymer ?
#
loop_
_entity_poly.entity_id
_entity_poly.type
_entity_poly.pdbx_seq_one_letter_code
_entity_poly.pdbx_strand_id
1 'polypeptide(L)'
;MQLKRNKQFLSKVCLNKYIVLLLCLLFSNFSFAADLKKTQPDPSLDARDVVEIVMNAMGNNDYPYQNHGIEITYNFASPANKMVTGPLSRFSEMIRVGIYASMLNFKDV
;
A
#
# COMPACT_ATOMS: atom_id res chain seq x y z
N MET A 1 47.30 25.58 -17.17
CA MET A 1 47.31 24.29 -16.48
C MET A 1 46.17 24.10 -15.47
N GLN A 2 45.69 25.14 -14.82
CA GLN A 2 44.55 25.03 -13.85
C GLN A 2 43.19 24.79 -14.50
N LEU A 3 42.90 25.24 -15.70
CA LEU A 3 41.66 25.06 -16.42
C LEU A 3 41.39 23.62 -16.85
N LYS A 4 42.38 22.82 -17.13
CA LYS A 4 42.24 21.37 -17.44
C LYS A 4 41.87 20.55 -16.23
N ARG A 5 42.36 20.88 -15.04
CA ARG A 5 42.07 20.21 -13.78
C ARG A 5 40.60 20.48 -13.36
N ASN A 6 40.09 21.69 -13.55
CA ASN A 6 38.71 22.03 -13.21
C ASN A 6 37.70 21.32 -14.12
N LYS A 7 38.00 21.12 -15.39
CA LYS A 7 37.11 20.38 -16.30
C LYS A 7 37.04 18.88 -15.94
N GLN A 8 38.14 18.27 -15.53
CA GLN A 8 38.13 16.85 -15.07
C GLN A 8 37.42 16.69 -13.75
N PHE A 9 37.54 17.63 -12.82
CA PHE A 9 36.84 17.59 -11.54
C PHE A 9 35.33 17.76 -11.73
N LEU A 10 34.89 18.69 -12.54
CA LEU A 10 33.48 18.93 -12.90
C LEU A 10 32.86 17.74 -13.63
N SER A 11 33.56 17.07 -14.53
CA SER A 11 33.08 15.88 -15.21
C SER A 11 32.91 14.67 -14.26
N LYS A 12 33.82 14.50 -13.30
CA LYS A 12 33.72 13.47 -12.27
C LYS A 12 32.58 13.73 -11.28
N VAL A 13 32.37 14.98 -10.88
CA VAL A 13 31.26 15.37 -10.00
C VAL A 13 29.91 15.23 -10.71
N CYS A 14 29.80 15.63 -11.98
CA CYS A 14 28.60 15.42 -12.78
C CYS A 14 28.30 13.94 -13.02
N LEU A 15 29.31 13.12 -13.31
CA LEU A 15 29.16 11.68 -13.52
C LEU A 15 28.69 10.98 -12.22
N ASN A 16 29.25 11.37 -11.07
CA ASN A 16 28.85 10.83 -9.77
C ASN A 16 27.38 11.22 -9.41
N LYS A 17 26.99 12.43 -9.75
CA LYS A 17 25.60 12.92 -9.56
C LYS A 17 24.58 12.13 -10.37
N TYR A 18 24.90 11.78 -11.61
CA TYR A 18 24.05 10.96 -12.47
C TYR A 18 24.01 9.50 -12.02
N ILE A 19 25.12 8.96 -11.52
CA ILE A 19 25.17 7.59 -10.96
C ILE A 19 24.34 7.51 -9.70
N VAL A 20 24.37 8.48 -8.81
CA VAL A 20 23.52 8.53 -7.60
C VAL A 20 22.05 8.67 -7.97
N LEU A 21 21.72 9.49 -8.99
CA LEU A 21 20.34 9.63 -9.48
C LEU A 21 19.82 8.32 -10.11
N LEU A 22 20.66 7.64 -10.89
CA LEU A 22 20.34 6.34 -11.49
C LEU A 22 20.17 5.24 -10.42
N LEU A 23 21.00 5.24 -9.39
CA LEU A 23 20.86 4.32 -8.25
C LEU A 23 19.58 4.56 -7.48
N CYS A 24 19.20 5.81 -7.24
CA CYS A 24 17.93 6.16 -6.57
C CYS A 24 16.70 5.69 -7.39
N LEU A 25 16.75 5.75 -8.71
CA LEU A 25 15.68 5.26 -9.59
C LEU A 25 15.54 3.74 -9.57
N LEU A 26 16.62 3.00 -9.35
CA LEU A 26 16.60 1.53 -9.26
C LEU A 26 16.04 1.02 -7.92
N PHE A 27 16.16 1.78 -6.85
CA PHE A 27 15.62 1.43 -5.53
C PHE A 27 14.14 1.76 -5.34
N SER A 28 13.55 2.59 -6.19
CA SER A 28 12.14 3.04 -6.05
C SER A 28 11.11 1.97 -6.40
N ASN A 29 11.50 0.85 -7.00
CA ASN A 29 10.56 -0.17 -7.48
C ASN A 29 10.34 -1.35 -6.52
N PHE A 30 11.04 -1.42 -5.39
CA PHE A 30 11.00 -2.60 -4.53
C PHE A 30 9.85 -2.61 -3.53
N SER A 31 9.27 -1.45 -3.22
CA SER A 31 8.21 -1.35 -2.21
C SER A 31 6.80 -1.63 -2.76
N PHE A 32 6.57 -1.50 -4.05
CA PHE A 32 5.24 -1.62 -4.66
C PHE A 32 4.71 -3.05 -4.73
N ALA A 33 5.58 -4.03 -4.93
CA ALA A 33 5.15 -5.43 -5.07
C ALA A 33 4.75 -6.08 -3.74
N ALA A 34 5.33 -5.65 -2.62
CA ALA A 34 4.98 -6.16 -1.30
C ALA A 34 3.63 -5.61 -0.80
N ASP A 35 3.25 -4.42 -1.24
CA ASP A 35 1.98 -3.79 -0.85
C ASP A 35 0.79 -4.37 -1.63
N LEU A 36 1.00 -4.77 -2.88
CA LEU A 36 -0.04 -5.43 -3.70
C LEU A 36 -0.50 -6.78 -3.12
N LYS A 37 0.38 -7.54 -2.47
CA LYS A 37 0.02 -8.80 -1.80
C LYS A 37 -0.94 -8.60 -0.63
N LYS A 38 -0.89 -7.44 0.03
CA LYS A 38 -1.75 -7.11 1.18
C LYS A 38 -3.11 -6.52 0.79
N THR A 39 -3.32 -6.25 -0.50
CA THR A 39 -4.57 -5.65 -0.99
C THR A 39 -5.47 -6.63 -1.73
N GLN A 40 -4.96 -7.80 -2.06
CA GLN A 40 -5.65 -8.82 -2.86
C GLN A 40 -5.47 -10.21 -2.25
N PRO A 41 -6.47 -11.10 -2.35
CA PRO A 41 -6.32 -12.49 -1.98
C PRO A 41 -5.21 -13.18 -2.78
N ASP A 42 -4.33 -13.91 -2.09
CA ASP A 42 -3.25 -14.69 -2.67
C ASP A 42 -3.27 -16.09 -2.05
N PRO A 43 -3.14 -17.17 -2.84
CA PRO A 43 -3.14 -18.54 -2.33
C PRO A 43 -2.01 -18.86 -1.33
N SER A 44 -0.96 -18.04 -1.28
CA SER A 44 0.13 -18.20 -0.31
C SER A 44 -0.21 -17.68 1.09
N LEU A 45 -1.31 -16.94 1.24
CA LEU A 45 -1.77 -16.39 2.53
C LEU A 45 -2.54 -17.47 3.29
N ASP A 46 -2.17 -17.68 4.53
CA ASP A 46 -2.97 -18.51 5.43
C ASP A 46 -4.13 -17.72 6.07
N ALA A 47 -4.98 -18.38 6.83
CA ALA A 47 -6.13 -17.74 7.45
C ALA A 47 -5.73 -16.65 8.46
N ARG A 48 -4.61 -16.80 9.14
CA ARG A 48 -4.09 -15.81 10.09
C ARG A 48 -3.62 -14.56 9.35
N ASP A 49 -2.88 -14.74 8.26
CA ASP A 49 -2.40 -13.62 7.41
C ASP A 49 -3.59 -12.78 6.91
N VAL A 50 -4.64 -13.45 6.44
CA VAL A 50 -5.85 -12.76 5.96
C VAL A 50 -6.53 -11.96 7.07
N VAL A 51 -6.68 -12.54 8.26
CA VAL A 51 -7.27 -11.83 9.41
C VAL A 51 -6.42 -10.62 9.79
N GLU A 52 -5.10 -10.78 9.87
CA GLU A 52 -4.18 -9.69 10.20
C GLU A 52 -4.24 -8.56 9.17
N ILE A 53 -4.24 -8.88 7.88
CA ILE A 53 -4.36 -7.90 6.80
C ILE A 53 -5.67 -7.12 6.93
N VAL A 54 -6.80 -7.81 7.09
CA VAL A 54 -8.12 -7.19 7.17
C VAL A 54 -8.25 -6.32 8.44
N MET A 55 -7.78 -6.81 9.58
CA MET A 55 -7.82 -6.05 10.84
C MET A 55 -6.95 -4.79 10.77
N ASN A 56 -5.73 -4.90 10.24
CA ASN A 56 -4.86 -3.76 10.03
C ASN A 56 -5.47 -2.74 9.05
N ALA A 57 -6.09 -3.22 7.98
CA ALA A 57 -6.76 -2.37 7.01
C ALA A 57 -7.94 -1.61 7.64
N MET A 58 -8.78 -2.28 8.40
CA MET A 58 -9.91 -1.65 9.11
C MET A 58 -9.43 -0.66 10.18
N GLY A 59 -8.39 -1.00 10.94
CA GLY A 59 -7.79 -0.13 11.94
C GLY A 59 -7.18 1.16 11.37
N ASN A 60 -6.76 1.12 10.11
CA ASN A 60 -6.19 2.26 9.37
C ASN A 60 -7.04 2.60 8.14
N ASN A 61 -8.35 2.58 8.29
CA ASN A 61 -9.30 2.66 7.17
C ASN A 61 -9.05 3.81 6.19
N ASP A 62 -8.69 4.97 6.70
CA ASP A 62 -8.56 6.18 5.90
C ASP A 62 -7.12 6.51 5.49
N TYR A 63 -6.23 5.54 5.53
CA TYR A 63 -4.84 5.67 5.06
C TYR A 63 -4.53 4.59 4.00
N PRO A 64 -3.92 4.93 2.87
CA PRO A 64 -3.45 6.25 2.39
C PRO A 64 -4.55 7.17 1.83
N TYR A 65 -5.77 6.68 1.69
CA TYR A 65 -6.95 7.46 1.27
C TYR A 65 -8.21 6.96 1.97
N GLN A 66 -9.26 7.78 1.94
CA GLN A 66 -10.52 7.50 2.63
C GLN A 66 -11.16 6.19 2.16
N ASN A 67 -11.53 5.34 3.12
CA ASN A 67 -12.14 4.01 2.92
C ASN A 67 -11.22 2.96 2.28
N HIS A 68 -9.93 3.18 2.23
CA HIS A 68 -8.97 2.18 1.73
C HIS A 68 -9.06 0.85 2.49
N GLY A 69 -9.21 0.88 3.80
CA GLY A 69 -9.37 -0.32 4.63
C GLY A 69 -10.64 -1.12 4.30
N ILE A 70 -11.75 -0.44 4.06
CA ILE A 70 -13.00 -1.06 3.62
C ILE A 70 -12.82 -1.71 2.25
N GLU A 71 -12.13 -1.06 1.32
CA GLU A 71 -11.83 -1.61 0.00
C GLU A 71 -11.00 -2.91 0.10
N ILE A 72 -9.94 -2.92 0.90
CA ILE A 72 -9.14 -4.11 1.16
C ILE A 72 -10.02 -5.23 1.75
N THR A 73 -10.81 -4.93 2.76
CA THR A 73 -11.72 -5.88 3.40
C THR A 73 -12.69 -6.48 2.39
N TYR A 74 -13.24 -5.66 1.50
CA TYR A 74 -14.12 -6.12 0.43
C TYR A 74 -13.38 -7.03 -0.57
N ASN A 75 -12.12 -6.73 -0.92
CA ASN A 75 -11.33 -7.56 -1.81
C ASN A 75 -11.15 -8.98 -1.26
N PHE A 76 -10.95 -9.11 0.06
CA PHE A 76 -10.81 -10.39 0.73
C PHE A 76 -12.14 -11.12 1.01
N ALA A 77 -13.27 -10.47 0.82
CA ALA A 77 -14.57 -11.10 0.98
C ALA A 77 -14.81 -12.19 -0.08
N SER A 78 -15.40 -13.31 0.32
CA SER A 78 -15.73 -14.41 -0.61
C SER A 78 -16.73 -13.97 -1.67
N PRO A 79 -16.77 -14.62 -2.84
CA PRO A 79 -17.78 -14.34 -3.87
C PRO A 79 -19.21 -14.41 -3.34
N ALA A 80 -19.52 -15.40 -2.48
CA ALA A 80 -20.83 -15.54 -1.87
C ALA A 80 -21.19 -14.36 -0.96
N ASN A 81 -20.21 -13.87 -0.18
CA ASN A 81 -20.39 -12.68 0.67
C ASN A 81 -20.64 -11.43 -0.20
N LYS A 82 -19.86 -11.25 -1.27
CA LYS A 82 -20.07 -10.13 -2.22
C LYS A 82 -21.44 -10.15 -2.89
N MET A 83 -21.98 -11.32 -3.18
CA MET A 83 -23.34 -11.46 -3.72
C MET A 83 -24.40 -10.96 -2.73
N VAL A 84 -24.24 -11.22 -1.44
CA VAL A 84 -25.18 -10.82 -0.39
C VAL A 84 -25.04 -9.35 -0.03
N THR A 85 -23.82 -8.88 0.14
CA THR A 85 -23.52 -7.51 0.57
C THR A 85 -23.61 -6.49 -0.56
N GLY A 86 -23.58 -6.93 -1.82
CA GLY A 86 -23.67 -6.09 -3.00
C GLY A 86 -22.32 -5.46 -3.38
N PRO A 87 -22.34 -4.40 -4.23
CA PRO A 87 -21.13 -3.74 -4.68
C PRO A 87 -20.42 -2.99 -3.54
N LEU A 88 -19.17 -2.63 -3.76
CA LEU A 88 -18.31 -1.95 -2.78
C LEU A 88 -18.98 -0.73 -2.12
N SER A 89 -19.73 0.06 -2.89
CA SER A 89 -20.46 1.23 -2.37
C SER A 89 -21.45 0.85 -1.27
N ARG A 90 -22.27 -0.17 -1.51
CA ARG A 90 -23.24 -0.68 -0.54
C ARG A 90 -22.55 -1.35 0.66
N PHE A 91 -21.51 -2.11 0.41
CA PHE A 91 -20.69 -2.71 1.47
C PHE A 91 -20.08 -1.62 2.38
N SER A 92 -19.56 -0.55 1.79
CA SER A 92 -19.00 0.58 2.51
C SER A 92 -20.04 1.27 3.41
N GLU A 93 -21.25 1.52 2.91
CA GLU A 93 -22.35 2.08 3.70
C GLU A 93 -22.72 1.17 4.87
N MET A 94 -22.84 -0.13 4.62
CA MET A 94 -23.17 -1.12 5.64
C MET A 94 -22.14 -1.13 6.79
N ILE A 95 -20.85 -1.08 6.46
CA ILE A 95 -19.79 -1.05 7.47
C ILE A 95 -19.80 0.25 8.27
N ARG A 96 -20.09 1.38 7.65
CA ARG A 96 -20.03 2.71 8.29
C ARG A 96 -21.16 3.01 9.25
N VAL A 97 -22.34 2.46 9.03
CA VAL A 97 -23.54 2.79 9.81
C VAL A 97 -23.98 1.72 10.80
N GLY A 98 -23.40 0.53 10.73
CA GLY A 98 -23.78 -0.60 11.57
C GLY A 98 -22.91 -0.79 12.80
N ILE A 99 -23.06 -1.96 13.41
CA ILE A 99 -22.24 -2.43 14.53
C ILE A 99 -20.74 -2.51 14.17
N TYR A 100 -20.44 -2.58 12.89
CA TYR A 100 -19.07 -2.66 12.37
C TYR A 100 -18.35 -1.30 12.34
N ALA A 101 -19.06 -0.20 12.53
CA ALA A 101 -18.46 1.14 12.52
C ALA A 101 -17.35 1.31 13.57
N SER A 102 -17.47 0.62 14.70
CA SER A 102 -16.45 0.62 15.75
C SER A 102 -15.15 -0.07 15.38
N MET A 103 -15.15 -0.85 14.27
CA MET A 103 -13.95 -1.51 13.75
C MET A 103 -13.13 -0.60 12.82
N LEU A 104 -13.66 0.58 12.49
CA LEU A 104 -12.97 1.54 11.62
C LEU A 104 -12.07 2.44 12.45
N ASN A 105 -10.81 2.59 12.00
CA ASN A 105 -9.84 3.48 12.62
C ASN A 105 -9.68 3.25 14.14
N PHE A 106 -9.85 2.00 14.60
CA PHE A 106 -9.60 1.68 16.00
C PHE A 106 -8.12 1.90 16.34
N LYS A 107 -7.87 2.50 17.48
CA LYS A 107 -6.53 2.58 18.06
C LYS A 107 -6.34 1.36 18.94
N ASP A 108 -5.15 0.76 18.88
CA ASP A 108 -4.78 -0.32 19.78
C ASP A 108 -5.09 0.10 21.22
N VAL A 109 -5.83 -0.78 21.89
CA VAL A 109 -6.20 -0.60 23.29
C VAL A 109 -5.09 -1.11 24.18
#